data_7be9e17147c85eb4fee70e1152a92aae
#
_entry.id   7be9e17147c85eb4fee70e1152a92aae
#
_cell.length_a   1.000
_cell.length_b   1.000
_cell.length_c   1.000
_cell.angle_alpha   90.00
_cell.angle_beta   90.00
_cell.angle_gamma   90.00
#
_symmetry.space_group_name_H-M   'P 1'
#
loop_
_entity.id
_entity.type
_entity.pdbx_description
1 polymer ?
#
loop_
_entity_poly.entity_id
_entity_poly.type
_entity_poly.pdbx_seq_one_letter_code
_entity_poly.pdbx_strand_id
1 'polypeptide(L)'
;MLERLSQRQPFRSALMSEKDRAMAARWAKVLGIGVVVVAAGAVTAWALTKPQPHEAGYWSSVGQADLAKGEQLFWAGGCAGCHAAEGAEGDAAKILSGGLALKSPFGTFHVPNISPDPKAGIGSWTLAQFGNAMTRGVGPNGEHLYPSFPYGSYARLSAADVNDLYGYMKTLPPSSNVEPPHELGFPFNQRLAVGGWKLLYFDDGPRVELASADDKVKRGQFLVEGPGHCGECHTPRNALGGFEKGQWLAGGPNPEGQGSIPNITPGSKDIGAWSEDEITEYLSTGFTPDFDSVGGSMVEVQKNIAHLPKSDLQAIAAYLKAVPAR
;
A
#
# COMPACT_ATOMS: atom_id res chain seq x y z
N MET A 1 19.29 71.72 54.76
CA MET A 1 19.75 71.41 53.43
C MET A 1 20.64 70.17 53.52
N LEU A 2 20.39 69.13 52.79
CA LEU A 2 21.10 67.83 52.78
C LEU A 2 20.78 66.93 53.99
N GLU A 3 19.92 65.93 53.73
CA GLU A 3 20.11 64.51 54.07
C GLU A 3 18.84 63.72 53.75
N ARG A 4 18.75 63.25 52.54
CA ARG A 4 17.87 62.14 52.20
C ARG A 4 18.73 61.11 51.40
N LEU A 5 19.47 60.37 52.16
CA LEU A 5 20.23 59.25 51.62
C LEU A 5 19.54 57.91 51.95
N SER A 6 19.01 57.30 50.94
CA SER A 6 19.08 55.89 50.67
C SER A 6 18.72 54.97 51.82
N GLN A 7 17.45 54.57 51.90
CA GLN A 7 17.05 53.28 52.45
C GLN A 7 16.88 52.30 51.22
N ARG A 8 17.99 51.71 50.78
CA ARG A 8 17.94 50.47 49.98
C ARG A 8 17.58 49.38 50.96
N GLN A 9 16.35 48.90 50.87
CA GLN A 9 15.99 47.65 51.55
C GLN A 9 16.82 46.52 50.93
N PRO A 10 17.47 45.65 51.73
CA PRO A 10 18.16 44.48 51.23
C PRO A 10 17.12 43.52 50.65
N PHE A 11 17.35 43.02 49.40
CA PHE A 11 16.61 41.93 48.77
C PHE A 11 16.70 40.74 49.72
N ARG A 12 15.65 40.50 50.53
CA ARG A 12 15.53 39.27 51.30
C ARG A 12 15.40 38.14 50.30
N SER A 13 16.48 37.40 50.06
CA SER A 13 16.40 36.07 49.44
C SER A 13 15.49 35.22 50.33
N ALA A 14 14.25 35.03 49.89
CA ALA A 14 13.31 34.16 50.59
C ALA A 14 13.87 32.75 50.50
N LEU A 15 14.55 32.31 51.53
CA LEU A 15 14.99 30.91 51.70
C LEU A 15 13.71 30.07 51.77
N MET A 16 13.50 29.22 50.75
CA MET A 16 12.41 28.25 50.75
C MET A 16 12.37 27.43 52.03
N SER A 17 11.18 27.28 52.61
CA SER A 17 11.02 26.48 53.84
C SER A 17 11.43 25.02 53.57
N GLU A 18 11.77 24.29 54.62
CA GLU A 18 12.15 22.89 54.52
C GLU A 18 11.02 22.02 53.87
N LYS A 19 9.77 22.36 54.15
CA LYS A 19 8.59 21.75 53.53
C LYS A 19 8.51 22.02 52.03
N ASP A 20 8.81 23.24 51.59
CA ASP A 20 8.80 23.62 50.17
C ASP A 20 9.91 22.92 49.41
N ARG A 21 11.09 22.77 49.99
CA ARG A 21 12.20 21.97 49.41
C ARG A 21 11.86 20.51 49.30
N ALA A 22 11.23 19.90 50.31
CA ALA A 22 10.81 18.51 50.30
C ALA A 22 9.69 18.29 49.25
N MET A 23 8.75 19.21 49.10
CA MET A 23 7.72 19.17 48.10
C MET A 23 8.30 19.34 46.69
N ALA A 24 9.18 20.31 46.47
CA ALA A 24 9.88 20.50 45.20
C ALA A 24 10.68 19.26 44.79
N ALA A 25 11.38 18.61 45.76
CA ALA A 25 12.10 17.36 45.48
C ALA A 25 11.18 16.19 45.11
N ARG A 26 9.99 16.10 45.73
CA ARG A 26 8.96 15.11 45.35
C ARG A 26 8.45 15.36 43.94
N TRP A 27 8.09 16.59 43.59
CA TRP A 27 7.64 16.95 42.25
C TRP A 27 8.73 16.74 41.20
N ALA A 28 10.00 17.05 41.50
CA ALA A 28 11.11 16.78 40.63
C ALA A 28 11.28 15.25 40.34
N LYS A 29 11.10 14.41 41.36
CA LYS A 29 11.09 12.96 41.18
C LYS A 29 9.91 12.46 40.31
N VAL A 30 8.70 12.95 40.58
CA VAL A 30 7.51 12.60 39.78
C VAL A 30 7.67 13.02 38.32
N LEU A 31 8.15 14.25 38.09
CA LEU A 31 8.43 14.75 36.73
C LEU A 31 9.54 13.92 36.06
N GLY A 32 10.60 13.56 36.80
CA GLY A 32 11.68 12.73 36.30
C GLY A 32 11.19 11.31 35.88
N ILE A 33 10.35 10.69 36.72
CA ILE A 33 9.71 9.40 36.37
C ILE A 33 8.81 9.57 35.14
N GLY A 34 7.99 10.63 35.09
CA GLY A 34 7.14 10.93 33.96
C GLY A 34 7.92 11.05 32.64
N VAL A 35 9.04 11.78 32.65
CA VAL A 35 9.92 11.93 31.49
C VAL A 35 10.49 10.57 31.05
N VAL A 36 10.95 9.73 31.98
CA VAL A 36 11.49 8.40 31.67
C VAL A 36 10.41 7.50 31.07
N VAL A 37 9.21 7.50 31.60
CA VAL A 37 8.09 6.71 31.06
C VAL A 37 7.72 7.15 29.64
N VAL A 38 7.64 8.47 29.40
CA VAL A 38 7.35 9.03 28.08
C VAL A 38 8.46 8.68 27.08
N ALA A 39 9.73 8.81 27.50
CA ALA A 39 10.86 8.47 26.66
C ALA A 39 10.89 6.96 26.32
N ALA A 40 10.65 6.11 27.30
CA ALA A 40 10.56 4.66 27.07
C ALA A 40 9.39 4.31 26.13
N GLY A 41 8.24 4.94 26.32
CA GLY A 41 7.07 4.79 25.42
C GLY A 41 7.39 5.23 23.99
N ALA A 42 8.06 6.37 23.82
CA ALA A 42 8.46 6.88 22.50
C ALA A 42 9.47 5.96 21.80
N VAL A 43 10.47 5.44 22.52
CA VAL A 43 11.46 4.47 22.00
C VAL A 43 10.76 3.18 21.59
N THR A 44 9.85 2.67 22.41
CA THR A 44 9.08 1.46 22.11
C THR A 44 8.20 1.67 20.87
N ALA A 45 7.47 2.78 20.80
CA ALA A 45 6.64 3.13 19.64
C ALA A 45 7.49 3.23 18.36
N TRP A 46 8.64 3.91 18.44
CA TRP A 46 9.57 3.98 17.31
C TRP A 46 10.09 2.61 16.88
N ALA A 47 10.50 1.77 17.83
CA ALA A 47 11.03 0.44 17.55
C ALA A 47 9.99 -0.47 16.87
N LEU A 48 8.72 -0.37 17.27
CA LEU A 48 7.60 -1.12 16.70
C LEU A 48 7.17 -0.59 15.33
N THR A 49 7.29 0.71 15.09
CA THR A 49 6.77 1.37 13.89
C THR A 49 7.81 1.72 12.85
N LYS A 50 9.10 1.50 13.12
CA LYS A 50 10.16 1.75 12.13
C LYS A 50 9.97 0.87 10.89
N PRO A 51 10.41 1.31 9.69
CA PRO A 51 10.41 0.48 8.48
C PRO A 51 11.14 -0.84 8.69
N GLN A 52 10.56 -1.92 8.22
CA GLN A 52 11.08 -3.28 8.38
C GLN A 52 11.28 -3.91 7.00
N PRO A 53 12.43 -3.69 6.33
CA PRO A 53 12.77 -4.38 5.10
C PRO A 53 13.03 -5.87 5.38
N HIS A 54 13.03 -6.70 4.34
CA HIS A 54 13.51 -8.06 4.45
C HIS A 54 15.00 -8.09 4.85
N GLU A 55 15.42 -9.17 5.47
CA GLU A 55 16.83 -9.38 5.83
C GLU A 55 17.75 -9.34 4.59
N ALA A 56 18.99 -8.91 4.78
CA ALA A 56 19.93 -8.65 3.68
C ALA A 56 20.13 -9.83 2.72
N GLY A 57 20.03 -11.08 3.20
CA GLY A 57 20.18 -12.29 2.40
C GLY A 57 18.94 -12.72 1.61
N TYR A 58 17.76 -12.16 1.90
CA TYR A 58 16.49 -12.62 1.33
C TYR A 58 16.47 -12.55 -0.21
N TRP A 59 17.01 -11.47 -0.78
CA TRP A 59 17.04 -11.23 -2.21
C TRP A 59 18.23 -11.83 -2.95
N SER A 60 19.19 -12.47 -2.24
CA SER A 60 20.38 -13.04 -2.85
C SER A 60 20.21 -14.48 -3.33
N SER A 61 19.12 -15.15 -2.97
CA SER A 61 18.86 -16.55 -3.31
C SER A 61 18.11 -16.75 -4.62
N VAL A 62 17.75 -15.67 -5.32
CA VAL A 62 17.01 -15.75 -6.58
C VAL A 62 17.95 -15.99 -7.75
N GLY A 63 17.47 -16.78 -8.74
CA GLY A 63 18.20 -17.07 -9.97
C GLY A 63 18.11 -15.95 -11.01
N GLN A 64 18.33 -16.32 -12.28
CA GLN A 64 18.07 -15.43 -13.40
C GLN A 64 16.56 -15.16 -13.52
N ALA A 65 16.19 -13.91 -13.80
CA ALA A 65 14.80 -13.51 -13.99
C ALA A 65 14.17 -14.16 -15.23
N ASP A 66 12.96 -14.69 -15.08
CA ASP A 66 12.09 -15.10 -16.18
C ASP A 66 11.28 -13.90 -16.66
N LEU A 67 11.68 -13.32 -17.78
CA LEU A 67 11.06 -12.10 -18.32
C LEU A 67 9.62 -12.34 -18.79
N ALA A 68 9.27 -13.55 -19.22
CA ALA A 68 7.90 -13.87 -19.65
C ALA A 68 6.95 -13.92 -18.44
N LYS A 69 7.38 -14.50 -17.33
CA LYS A 69 6.68 -14.41 -16.05
C LYS A 69 6.61 -12.98 -15.52
N GLY A 70 7.70 -12.24 -15.62
CA GLY A 70 7.75 -10.83 -15.24
C GLY A 70 6.73 -10.01 -16.00
N GLU A 71 6.55 -10.24 -17.31
CA GLU A 71 5.52 -9.59 -18.12
C GLU A 71 4.10 -9.97 -17.67
N GLN A 72 3.86 -11.24 -17.36
CA GLN A 72 2.56 -11.68 -16.83
C GLN A 72 2.24 -10.99 -15.48
N LEU A 73 3.22 -10.89 -14.58
CA LEU A 73 3.07 -10.20 -13.31
C LEU A 73 2.85 -8.68 -13.48
N PHE A 74 3.50 -8.07 -14.45
CA PHE A 74 3.31 -6.67 -14.80
C PHE A 74 1.86 -6.39 -15.22
N TRP A 75 1.30 -7.21 -16.10
CA TRP A 75 -0.08 -7.08 -16.53
C TRP A 75 -1.08 -7.48 -15.43
N ALA A 76 -0.80 -8.54 -14.69
CA ALA A 76 -1.62 -8.92 -13.53
C ALA A 76 -1.68 -7.81 -12.48
N GLY A 77 -0.55 -7.14 -12.24
CA GLY A 77 -0.41 -6.04 -11.30
C GLY A 77 -1.01 -4.72 -11.78
N GLY A 78 -1.48 -4.64 -13.03
CA GLY A 78 -2.08 -3.44 -13.58
C GLY A 78 -1.14 -2.22 -13.55
N CYS A 79 0.18 -2.42 -13.60
CA CYS A 79 1.17 -1.36 -13.44
C CYS A 79 0.94 -0.20 -14.41
N ALA A 80 0.59 -0.53 -15.67
CA ALA A 80 0.31 0.45 -16.71
C ALA A 80 -0.90 1.32 -16.39
N GLY A 81 -1.96 0.77 -15.78
CA GLY A 81 -3.20 1.51 -15.50
C GLY A 81 -3.02 2.73 -14.59
N CYS A 82 -2.00 2.71 -13.72
CA CYS A 82 -1.69 3.84 -12.84
C CYS A 82 -0.42 4.60 -13.27
N HIS A 83 0.59 3.88 -13.78
CA HIS A 83 1.93 4.46 -14.00
C HIS A 83 2.21 4.87 -15.45
N ALA A 84 1.42 4.45 -16.44
CA ALA A 84 1.48 5.01 -17.79
C ALA A 84 0.75 6.35 -17.86
N ALA A 85 0.96 7.10 -18.93
CA ALA A 85 0.20 8.32 -19.18
C ALA A 85 -1.29 7.99 -19.38
N GLU A 86 -2.17 8.89 -19.00
CA GLU A 86 -3.63 8.71 -19.14
C GLU A 86 -4.01 8.42 -20.60
N GLY A 87 -4.78 7.35 -20.80
CA GLY A 87 -5.20 6.89 -22.13
C GLY A 87 -4.11 6.24 -22.98
N ALA A 88 -2.94 5.93 -22.41
CA ALA A 88 -1.87 5.22 -23.12
C ALA A 88 -2.28 3.78 -23.43
N GLU A 89 -2.08 3.35 -24.69
CA GLU A 89 -2.41 2.00 -25.17
C GLU A 89 -1.22 1.39 -25.92
N GLY A 90 -1.21 0.06 -26.06
CA GLY A 90 -0.16 -0.67 -26.78
C GLY A 90 1.22 -0.43 -26.15
N ASP A 91 2.21 -0.09 -26.97
CA ASP A 91 3.57 0.15 -26.49
C ASP A 91 3.70 1.41 -25.61
N ALA A 92 2.81 2.39 -25.78
CA ALA A 92 2.78 3.58 -24.93
C ALA A 92 2.40 3.25 -23.48
N ALA A 93 1.57 2.23 -23.26
CA ALA A 93 1.22 1.74 -21.91
C ALA A 93 2.43 1.14 -21.16
N LYS A 94 3.50 0.80 -21.85
CA LYS A 94 4.76 0.31 -21.25
C LYS A 94 5.71 1.44 -20.83
N ILE A 95 5.38 2.70 -21.12
CA ILE A 95 6.14 3.88 -20.67
C ILE A 95 5.56 4.33 -19.33
N LEU A 96 6.20 3.93 -18.25
CA LEU A 96 5.69 4.11 -16.89
C LEU A 96 6.10 5.47 -16.32
N SER A 97 5.70 6.54 -17.00
CA SER A 97 6.10 7.92 -16.70
C SER A 97 5.48 8.52 -15.43
N GLY A 98 4.46 7.88 -14.84
CA GLY A 98 3.68 8.46 -13.75
C GLY A 98 2.72 9.57 -14.23
N GLY A 99 2.27 10.38 -13.29
CA GLY A 99 1.47 11.59 -13.56
C GLY A 99 0.03 11.53 -13.10
N LEU A 100 -0.52 10.35 -12.90
CA LEU A 100 -1.89 10.23 -12.41
C LEU A 100 -2.01 10.79 -10.99
N ALA A 101 -3.03 11.62 -10.75
CA ALA A 101 -3.36 12.21 -9.46
C ALA A 101 -4.53 11.46 -8.80
N LEU A 102 -4.22 10.57 -7.87
CA LEU A 102 -5.21 9.78 -7.13
C LEU A 102 -5.78 10.61 -5.97
N LYS A 103 -7.01 11.05 -6.09
CA LYS A 103 -7.74 11.77 -5.05
C LYS A 103 -8.27 10.78 -4.01
N SER A 104 -8.15 11.13 -2.74
CA SER A 104 -8.62 10.33 -1.62
C SER A 104 -9.09 11.20 -0.46
N PRO A 105 -9.77 10.64 0.55
CA PRO A 105 -10.10 11.37 1.79
C PRO A 105 -8.88 11.90 2.56
N PHE A 106 -7.68 11.40 2.27
CA PHE A 106 -6.43 11.78 2.93
C PHE A 106 -5.68 12.91 2.18
N GLY A 107 -6.08 13.21 0.95
CA GLY A 107 -5.46 14.15 0.03
C GLY A 107 -5.17 13.51 -1.32
N THR A 108 -4.31 14.14 -2.12
CA THR A 108 -3.94 13.68 -3.46
C THR A 108 -2.59 12.96 -3.43
N PHE A 109 -2.58 11.72 -3.94
CA PHE A 109 -1.36 10.97 -4.18
C PHE A 109 -0.97 11.11 -5.65
N HIS A 110 0.24 11.58 -5.92
CA HIS A 110 0.79 11.62 -7.27
C HIS A 110 1.50 10.30 -7.56
N VAL A 111 1.04 9.60 -8.60
CA VAL A 111 1.61 8.30 -9.00
C VAL A 111 3.01 8.54 -9.59
N PRO A 112 4.07 7.91 -9.03
CA PRO A 112 5.44 8.19 -9.44
C PRO A 112 5.80 7.57 -10.79
N ASN A 113 6.83 8.12 -11.42
CA ASN A 113 7.55 7.49 -12.51
C ASN A 113 8.27 6.24 -11.98
N ILE A 114 7.94 5.07 -12.52
CA ILE A 114 8.59 3.78 -12.23
C ILE A 114 9.26 3.17 -13.47
N SER A 115 9.51 3.98 -14.48
CA SER A 115 10.29 3.55 -15.64
C SER A 115 11.75 3.24 -15.25
N PRO A 116 12.52 2.53 -16.10
CA PRO A 116 13.92 2.25 -15.83
C PRO A 116 14.86 3.45 -16.02
N ASP A 117 14.35 4.68 -16.01
CA ASP A 117 15.19 5.87 -15.97
C ASP A 117 15.98 5.92 -14.65
N PRO A 118 17.32 6.12 -14.68
CA PRO A 118 18.13 6.04 -13.46
C PRO A 118 18.00 7.27 -12.54
N LYS A 119 17.39 8.37 -13.01
CA LYS A 119 17.26 9.62 -12.25
C LYS A 119 15.82 9.90 -11.85
N ALA A 120 14.89 9.81 -12.80
CA ALA A 120 13.49 10.14 -12.60
C ALA A 120 12.64 8.92 -12.21
N GLY A 121 13.08 7.70 -12.55
CA GLY A 121 12.40 6.44 -12.28
C GLY A 121 13.13 5.55 -11.28
N ILE A 122 12.94 4.25 -11.44
CA ILE A 122 13.52 3.21 -10.57
C ILE A 122 14.77 2.54 -11.20
N GLY A 123 15.32 3.12 -12.26
CA GLY A 123 16.43 2.52 -13.00
C GLY A 123 17.72 2.28 -12.19
N SER A 124 17.98 3.09 -11.17
CA SER A 124 19.10 2.93 -10.25
C SER A 124 18.83 2.03 -9.04
N TRP A 125 17.58 1.60 -8.82
CA TRP A 125 17.24 0.75 -7.69
C TRP A 125 17.85 -0.64 -7.83
N THR A 126 18.27 -1.22 -6.72
CA THR A 126 18.64 -2.63 -6.63
C THR A 126 17.40 -3.50 -6.52
N LEU A 127 17.52 -4.81 -6.79
CA LEU A 127 16.45 -5.77 -6.57
C LEU A 127 15.93 -5.72 -5.11
N ALA A 128 16.82 -5.56 -4.13
CA ALA A 128 16.45 -5.46 -2.72
C ALA A 128 15.61 -4.19 -2.43
N GLN A 129 15.96 -3.05 -3.01
CA GLN A 129 15.17 -1.81 -2.86
C GLN A 129 13.81 -1.95 -3.52
N PHE A 130 13.76 -2.46 -4.75
CA PHE A 130 12.51 -2.73 -5.46
C PHE A 130 11.62 -3.72 -4.69
N GLY A 131 12.18 -4.86 -4.28
CA GLY A 131 11.44 -5.89 -3.57
C GLY A 131 10.92 -5.45 -2.21
N ASN A 132 11.71 -4.68 -1.44
CA ASN A 132 11.27 -4.12 -0.17
C ASN A 132 10.17 -3.06 -0.37
N ALA A 133 10.21 -2.29 -1.46
CA ALA A 133 9.12 -1.39 -1.82
C ALA A 133 7.84 -2.18 -2.12
N MET A 134 7.93 -3.18 -2.98
CA MET A 134 6.81 -4.02 -3.41
C MET A 134 6.17 -4.80 -2.25
N THR A 135 6.96 -5.46 -1.41
CA THR A 135 6.44 -6.46 -0.45
C THR A 135 6.40 -5.98 1.00
N ARG A 136 7.10 -4.90 1.33
CA ARG A 136 7.17 -4.34 2.70
C ARG A 136 6.76 -2.87 2.76
N GLY A 137 6.54 -2.22 1.61
CA GLY A 137 6.27 -0.79 1.54
C GLY A 137 7.40 0.05 2.16
N VAL A 138 8.65 -0.35 1.92
CA VAL A 138 9.85 0.36 2.39
C VAL A 138 10.59 0.90 1.18
N GLY A 139 10.69 2.21 1.09
CA GLY A 139 11.36 2.91 -0.01
C GLY A 139 12.89 2.77 0.03
N PRO A 140 13.59 3.21 -1.04
CA PRO A 140 15.02 3.00 -1.21
C PRO A 140 15.88 3.70 -0.16
N ASN A 141 15.36 4.74 0.51
CA ASN A 141 16.03 5.46 1.59
C ASN A 141 15.61 4.96 2.99
N GLY A 142 14.89 3.85 3.06
CA GLY A 142 14.39 3.29 4.31
C GLY A 142 13.14 3.99 4.86
N GLU A 143 12.42 4.77 4.06
CA GLU A 143 11.18 5.41 4.43
C GLU A 143 9.97 4.48 4.24
N HIS A 144 8.88 4.74 5.00
CA HIS A 144 7.59 4.11 4.70
C HIS A 144 6.99 4.64 3.41
N LEU A 145 6.51 3.75 2.56
CA LEU A 145 5.64 4.10 1.44
C LEU A 145 4.18 4.13 1.90
N TYR A 146 3.38 5.01 1.30
CA TYR A 146 1.95 5.10 1.61
C TYR A 146 1.18 3.89 1.06
N PRO A 147 0.12 3.43 1.74
CA PRO A 147 -0.66 2.27 1.31
C PRO A 147 -1.57 2.52 0.10
N SER A 148 -1.54 3.71 -0.50
CA SER A 148 -2.04 3.94 -1.86
C SER A 148 -1.26 3.16 -2.91
N PHE A 149 -0.03 2.75 -2.60
CA PHE A 149 0.70 1.69 -3.28
C PHE A 149 0.37 0.35 -2.60
N PRO A 150 -0.22 -0.63 -3.31
CA PRO A 150 -0.84 -1.81 -2.70
C PRO A 150 0.17 -2.88 -2.25
N TYR A 151 1.25 -2.48 -1.57
CA TYR A 151 2.26 -3.41 -1.06
C TYR A 151 1.68 -4.46 -0.09
N GLY A 152 0.55 -4.17 0.55
CA GLY A 152 -0.17 -5.13 1.38
C GLY A 152 -0.71 -6.32 0.59
N SER A 153 -0.99 -6.15 -0.70
CA SER A 153 -1.34 -7.23 -1.63
C SER A 153 -0.08 -7.87 -2.22
N TYR A 154 0.86 -7.06 -2.70
CA TYR A 154 2.13 -7.55 -3.28
C TYR A 154 3.03 -8.29 -2.26
N ALA A 155 2.78 -8.19 -0.98
CA ALA A 155 3.48 -8.95 0.06
C ALA A 155 3.37 -10.49 -0.10
N ARG A 156 2.43 -10.96 -0.94
CA ARG A 156 2.23 -12.37 -1.30
C ARG A 156 3.09 -12.86 -2.47
N LEU A 157 3.80 -11.94 -3.14
CA LEU A 157 4.77 -12.29 -4.18
C LEU A 157 6.00 -12.94 -3.54
N SER A 158 6.44 -14.05 -4.10
CA SER A 158 7.72 -14.66 -3.71
C SER A 158 8.91 -13.80 -4.17
N ALA A 159 10.09 -14.07 -3.62
CA ALA A 159 11.31 -13.40 -4.07
C ALA A 159 11.58 -13.66 -5.58
N ALA A 160 11.22 -14.84 -6.08
CA ALA A 160 11.36 -15.17 -7.50
C ALA A 160 10.38 -14.34 -8.35
N ASP A 161 9.10 -14.23 -7.96
CA ASP A 161 8.11 -13.43 -8.67
C ASP A 161 8.55 -11.94 -8.75
N VAL A 162 9.04 -11.41 -7.64
CA VAL A 162 9.55 -10.03 -7.59
C VAL A 162 10.79 -9.84 -8.48
N ASN A 163 11.68 -10.84 -8.52
CA ASN A 163 12.86 -10.82 -9.38
C ASN A 163 12.47 -10.86 -10.87
N ASP A 164 11.50 -11.69 -11.23
CA ASP A 164 10.99 -11.80 -12.60
C ASP A 164 10.35 -10.48 -13.05
N LEU A 165 9.49 -9.89 -12.21
CA LEU A 165 8.89 -8.58 -12.46
C LEU A 165 9.94 -7.48 -12.58
N TYR A 166 10.91 -7.42 -11.66
CA TYR A 166 11.99 -6.44 -11.69
C TYR A 166 12.82 -6.57 -12.97
N GLY A 167 13.18 -7.80 -13.36
CA GLY A 167 13.89 -8.08 -14.60
C GLY A 167 13.14 -7.55 -15.82
N TYR A 168 11.83 -7.84 -15.92
CA TYR A 168 10.99 -7.35 -16.99
C TYR A 168 10.91 -5.82 -17.01
N MET A 169 10.64 -5.17 -15.87
CA MET A 169 10.54 -3.70 -15.78
C MET A 169 11.82 -2.99 -16.22
N LYS A 170 12.99 -3.60 -16.01
CA LYS A 170 14.27 -3.05 -16.49
C LYS A 170 14.41 -3.07 -18.02
N THR A 171 13.57 -3.81 -18.74
CA THR A 171 13.56 -3.85 -20.22
C THR A 171 12.65 -2.81 -20.84
N LEU A 172 11.79 -2.15 -20.03
CA LEU A 172 10.81 -1.19 -20.51
C LEU A 172 11.46 0.15 -20.95
N PRO A 173 10.75 0.98 -21.75
CA PRO A 173 11.25 2.28 -22.15
C PRO A 173 11.42 3.23 -20.96
N PRO A 174 12.54 3.98 -20.86
CA PRO A 174 12.73 4.98 -19.82
C PRO A 174 11.89 6.24 -20.08
N SER A 175 11.53 6.96 -19.01
CA SER A 175 10.92 8.29 -19.06
C SER A 175 11.61 9.22 -18.09
N SER A 176 11.92 10.44 -18.51
CA SER A 176 12.54 11.48 -17.66
C SER A 176 11.50 12.33 -16.91
N ASN A 177 10.23 11.96 -16.92
CA ASN A 177 9.18 12.70 -16.24
C ASN A 177 9.40 12.68 -14.71
N VAL A 178 9.18 13.83 -14.07
CA VAL A 178 9.33 14.01 -12.61
C VAL A 178 8.00 14.49 -12.05
N GLU A 179 7.45 13.70 -11.15
CA GLU A 179 6.16 13.98 -10.52
C GLU A 179 6.27 14.91 -9.32
N PRO A 180 5.24 15.73 -9.06
CA PRO A 180 5.20 16.53 -7.85
C PRO A 180 5.07 15.64 -6.60
N PRO A 181 5.45 16.15 -5.41
CA PRO A 181 5.21 15.44 -4.16
C PRO A 181 3.72 15.28 -3.87
N HIS A 182 3.37 14.27 -3.07
CA HIS A 182 2.00 14.07 -2.63
C HIS A 182 1.45 15.29 -1.87
N GLU A 183 0.18 15.61 -2.08
CA GLU A 183 -0.54 16.70 -1.44
C GLU A 183 -1.44 16.15 -0.32
N LEU A 184 -0.85 15.87 0.85
CA LEU A 184 -1.53 15.26 1.98
C LEU A 184 -1.63 16.25 3.14
N GLY A 185 -2.83 16.31 3.77
CA GLY A 185 -3.05 17.09 4.98
C GLY A 185 -2.44 16.45 6.23
N PHE A 186 -2.20 17.26 7.28
CA PHE A 186 -1.83 16.72 8.60
C PHE A 186 -3.01 15.92 9.18
N PRO A 187 -2.77 14.74 9.80
CA PRO A 187 -1.49 14.10 10.11
C PRO A 187 -0.99 13.13 9.02
N PHE A 188 -1.69 12.99 7.91
CA PHE A 188 -1.41 11.97 6.87
C PHE A 188 -0.13 12.24 6.08
N ASN A 189 0.37 13.48 6.09
CA ASN A 189 1.69 13.83 5.53
C ASN A 189 2.87 13.36 6.40
N GLN A 190 2.61 12.74 7.56
CA GLN A 190 3.67 12.22 8.45
C GLN A 190 3.92 10.74 8.16
N ARG A 191 4.98 10.41 7.41
CA ARG A 191 5.31 9.03 7.04
C ARG A 191 5.50 8.08 8.24
N LEU A 192 5.90 8.60 9.41
CA LEU A 192 5.98 7.79 10.64
C LEU A 192 4.62 7.21 11.06
N ALA A 193 3.51 7.91 10.78
CA ALA A 193 2.17 7.41 11.07
C ALA A 193 1.84 6.14 10.26
N VAL A 194 2.43 5.97 9.07
CA VAL A 194 2.27 4.75 8.26
C VAL A 194 2.82 3.52 8.97
N GLY A 195 3.88 3.67 9.80
CA GLY A 195 4.37 2.57 10.64
C GLY A 195 3.31 2.06 11.61
N GLY A 196 2.58 2.97 12.26
CA GLY A 196 1.43 2.61 13.12
C GLY A 196 0.29 1.96 12.32
N TRP A 197 -0.01 2.49 11.13
CA TRP A 197 -0.98 1.89 10.22
C TRP A 197 -0.60 0.44 9.84
N LYS A 198 0.68 0.19 9.52
CA LYS A 198 1.18 -1.16 9.21
C LYS A 198 1.01 -2.14 10.36
N LEU A 199 1.22 -1.72 11.61
CA LEU A 199 0.98 -2.57 12.79
C LEU A 199 -0.46 -3.04 12.90
N LEU A 200 -1.42 -2.26 12.41
CA LEU A 200 -2.85 -2.55 12.50
C LEU A 200 -3.38 -3.35 11.29
N TYR A 201 -2.85 -3.08 10.10
CA TYR A 201 -3.49 -3.50 8.84
C TYR A 201 -2.57 -4.25 7.87
N PHE A 202 -1.24 -4.19 8.03
CA PHE A 202 -0.34 -4.93 7.17
C PHE A 202 -0.37 -6.42 7.56
N ASP A 203 -0.69 -7.25 6.57
CA ASP A 203 -0.78 -8.69 6.69
C ASP A 203 -0.35 -9.32 5.38
N ASP A 204 0.63 -10.21 5.42
CA ASP A 204 1.21 -10.93 4.28
C ASP A 204 0.67 -12.37 4.14
N GLY A 205 -0.22 -12.81 5.04
CA GLY A 205 -0.93 -14.09 4.96
C GLY A 205 -2.08 -14.10 3.95
N PRO A 206 -2.68 -15.25 3.67
CA PRO A 206 -3.85 -15.36 2.81
C PRO A 206 -5.03 -14.57 3.38
N ARG A 207 -5.84 -13.98 2.52
CA ARG A 207 -7.07 -13.26 2.93
C ARG A 207 -8.20 -14.20 3.30
N VAL A 208 -8.22 -15.37 2.65
CA VAL A 208 -9.20 -16.43 2.88
C VAL A 208 -8.47 -17.76 3.01
N GLU A 209 -8.72 -18.46 4.09
CA GLU A 209 -8.31 -19.85 4.25
C GLU A 209 -9.28 -20.76 3.49
N LEU A 210 -8.79 -21.40 2.43
CA LEU A 210 -9.55 -22.36 1.62
C LEU A 210 -9.13 -23.78 1.99
N ALA A 211 -10.00 -24.49 2.69
CA ALA A 211 -9.70 -25.78 3.33
C ALA A 211 -9.30 -26.91 2.34
N SER A 212 -9.62 -26.77 1.06
CA SER A 212 -9.29 -27.77 0.02
C SER A 212 -9.35 -27.12 -1.36
N ALA A 213 -8.42 -26.22 -1.63
CA ALA A 213 -8.32 -25.63 -2.94
C ALA A 213 -7.48 -26.55 -3.85
N ASP A 214 -8.00 -26.83 -5.05
CA ASP A 214 -7.19 -27.37 -6.14
C ASP A 214 -6.18 -26.34 -6.66
N ASP A 215 -5.30 -26.74 -7.54
CA ASP A 215 -4.23 -25.85 -8.01
C ASP A 215 -4.77 -24.67 -8.85
N LYS A 216 -5.92 -24.82 -9.52
CA LYS A 216 -6.59 -23.75 -10.24
C LYS A 216 -7.07 -22.67 -9.29
N VAL A 217 -7.76 -23.05 -8.21
CA VAL A 217 -8.25 -22.11 -7.18
C VAL A 217 -7.08 -21.45 -6.45
N LYS A 218 -6.00 -22.19 -6.11
CA LYS A 218 -4.79 -21.61 -5.51
C LYS A 218 -4.12 -20.59 -6.42
N ARG A 219 -4.05 -20.88 -7.74
CA ARG A 219 -3.54 -19.91 -8.72
C ARG A 219 -4.41 -18.65 -8.75
N GLY A 220 -5.72 -18.80 -8.74
CA GLY A 220 -6.67 -17.70 -8.68
C GLY A 220 -6.53 -16.88 -7.40
N GLN A 221 -6.36 -17.55 -6.24
CA GLN A 221 -6.09 -16.90 -4.97
C GLN A 221 -4.82 -16.03 -5.03
N PHE A 222 -3.72 -16.59 -5.54
CA PHE A 222 -2.48 -15.85 -5.74
C PHE A 222 -2.70 -14.60 -6.61
N LEU A 223 -3.41 -14.76 -7.74
CA LEU A 223 -3.65 -13.64 -8.65
C LEU A 223 -4.53 -12.54 -8.02
N VAL A 224 -5.62 -12.91 -7.36
CA VAL A 224 -6.61 -11.97 -6.81
C VAL A 224 -6.11 -11.30 -5.52
N GLU A 225 -5.48 -12.06 -4.62
CA GLU A 225 -4.99 -11.53 -3.34
C GLU A 225 -3.62 -10.87 -3.45
N GLY A 226 -2.80 -11.28 -4.43
CA GLY A 226 -1.45 -10.82 -4.69
C GLY A 226 -1.39 -9.78 -5.82
N PRO A 227 -0.83 -10.11 -6.99
CA PRO A 227 -0.53 -9.11 -8.02
C PRO A 227 -1.76 -8.37 -8.53
N GLY A 228 -2.89 -9.04 -8.71
CA GLY A 228 -4.12 -8.41 -9.20
C GLY A 228 -4.83 -7.50 -8.20
N HIS A 229 -4.46 -7.59 -6.93
CA HIS A 229 -4.93 -6.74 -5.82
C HIS A 229 -6.41 -6.32 -5.86
N CYS A 230 -7.29 -7.21 -6.33
CA CYS A 230 -8.72 -6.95 -6.55
C CYS A 230 -9.42 -6.43 -5.27
N GLY A 231 -8.96 -6.90 -4.11
CA GLY A 231 -9.47 -6.44 -2.81
C GLY A 231 -9.23 -4.97 -2.52
N GLU A 232 -8.29 -4.29 -3.18
CA GLU A 232 -8.02 -2.86 -2.94
C GLU A 232 -9.24 -1.99 -3.27
N CYS A 233 -10.01 -2.37 -4.30
CA CYS A 233 -11.27 -1.73 -4.65
C CYS A 233 -12.48 -2.50 -4.12
N HIS A 234 -12.48 -3.84 -4.24
CA HIS A 234 -13.66 -4.67 -3.96
C HIS A 234 -13.84 -5.05 -2.48
N THR A 235 -13.01 -4.56 -1.56
CA THR A 235 -13.17 -4.77 -0.11
C THR A 235 -13.42 -3.44 0.59
N PRO A 236 -14.47 -3.31 1.42
CA PRO A 236 -14.75 -2.06 2.11
C PRO A 236 -13.66 -1.71 3.11
N ARG A 237 -13.46 -0.42 3.34
CA ARG A 237 -12.42 0.12 4.22
C ARG A 237 -13.02 0.89 5.38
N ASN A 238 -12.37 0.82 6.52
CA ASN A 238 -12.69 1.67 7.66
C ASN A 238 -12.14 3.11 7.50
N ALA A 239 -12.44 3.96 8.47
CA ALA A 239 -12.04 5.38 8.45
C ALA A 239 -10.52 5.63 8.39
N LEU A 240 -9.70 4.64 8.75
CA LEU A 240 -8.23 4.70 8.64
C LEU A 240 -7.70 4.08 7.34
N GLY A 241 -8.59 3.69 6.43
CA GLY A 241 -8.24 3.10 5.14
C GLY A 241 -7.81 1.63 5.19
N GLY A 242 -7.92 0.96 6.34
CA GLY A 242 -7.69 -0.48 6.46
C GLY A 242 -8.90 -1.29 5.99
N PHE A 243 -8.67 -2.51 5.48
CA PHE A 243 -9.76 -3.40 5.09
C PHE A 243 -10.66 -3.76 6.28
N GLU A 244 -11.97 -3.77 6.04
CA GLU A 244 -12.95 -4.29 7.00
C GLU A 244 -12.80 -5.81 7.09
N LYS A 245 -12.48 -6.29 8.31
CA LYS A 245 -12.28 -7.71 8.58
C LYS A 245 -13.56 -8.49 8.28
N GLY A 246 -13.42 -9.63 7.59
CA GLY A 246 -14.54 -10.50 7.24
C GLY A 246 -15.38 -10.02 6.06
N GLN A 247 -15.03 -8.89 5.42
CA GLN A 247 -15.74 -8.35 4.26
C GLN A 247 -14.92 -8.45 2.95
N TRP A 248 -14.02 -9.43 2.90
CA TRP A 248 -13.16 -9.63 1.72
C TRP A 248 -14.00 -9.76 0.45
N LEU A 249 -13.74 -8.91 -0.54
CA LEU A 249 -14.42 -8.81 -1.84
C LEU A 249 -15.94 -8.50 -1.78
N ALA A 250 -16.46 -8.03 -0.65
CA ALA A 250 -17.89 -7.74 -0.47
C ALA A 250 -18.36 -6.44 -1.15
N GLY A 251 -17.46 -5.74 -1.84
CA GLY A 251 -17.76 -4.42 -2.41
C GLY A 251 -17.81 -3.32 -1.36
N GLY A 252 -18.22 -2.11 -1.74
CA GLY A 252 -18.32 -0.99 -0.81
C GLY A 252 -18.42 0.36 -1.51
N PRO A 253 -18.35 1.47 -0.74
CA PRO A 253 -18.29 2.82 -1.32
C PRO A 253 -17.07 2.95 -2.25
N ASN A 254 -17.25 3.65 -3.37
CA ASN A 254 -16.14 3.93 -4.27
C ASN A 254 -15.11 4.85 -3.59
N PRO A 255 -13.85 4.41 -3.40
CA PRO A 255 -12.81 5.24 -2.77
C PRO A 255 -12.43 6.48 -3.58
N GLU A 256 -12.73 6.50 -4.88
CA GLU A 256 -12.44 7.62 -5.78
C GLU A 256 -13.56 8.67 -5.82
N GLY A 257 -14.66 8.48 -5.10
CA GLY A 257 -15.74 9.48 -5.05
C GLY A 257 -17.15 8.91 -5.01
N GLN A 258 -17.95 9.15 -6.05
CA GLN A 258 -19.36 8.75 -6.06
C GLN A 258 -19.57 7.30 -6.52
N GLY A 259 -20.65 6.68 -6.03
CA GLY A 259 -21.04 5.33 -6.40
C GLY A 259 -20.50 4.25 -5.48
N SER A 260 -20.63 3.01 -5.92
CA SER A 260 -20.19 1.82 -5.17
C SER A 260 -19.42 0.88 -6.08
N ILE A 261 -18.41 0.24 -5.49
CA ILE A 261 -17.70 -0.88 -6.11
C ILE A 261 -18.51 -2.16 -5.81
N PRO A 262 -18.77 -3.02 -6.80
CA PRO A 262 -19.63 -4.19 -6.61
C PRO A 262 -18.98 -5.26 -5.72
N ASN A 263 -19.83 -6.03 -5.04
CA ASN A 263 -19.47 -7.30 -4.45
C ASN A 263 -19.15 -8.30 -5.57
N ILE A 264 -17.99 -8.96 -5.46
CA ILE A 264 -17.53 -9.97 -6.42
C ILE A 264 -17.38 -11.37 -5.80
N THR A 265 -18.07 -11.61 -4.68
CA THR A 265 -18.19 -12.94 -4.06
C THR A 265 -19.41 -13.70 -4.60
N PRO A 266 -19.58 -15.01 -4.30
CA PRO A 266 -20.78 -15.76 -4.66
C PRO A 266 -22.10 -15.18 -4.10
N GLY A 267 -22.04 -14.28 -3.10
CA GLY A 267 -23.21 -13.56 -2.57
C GLY A 267 -23.67 -12.36 -3.40
N SER A 268 -22.91 -11.99 -4.44
CA SER A 268 -23.30 -10.92 -5.36
C SER A 268 -24.50 -11.32 -6.21
N LYS A 269 -25.37 -10.36 -6.52
CA LYS A 269 -26.49 -10.56 -7.45
C LYS A 269 -26.03 -10.79 -8.88
N ASP A 270 -24.88 -10.20 -9.25
CA ASP A 270 -24.29 -10.26 -10.60
C ASP A 270 -23.29 -11.43 -10.66
N ILE A 271 -22.07 -11.25 -10.21
CA ILE A 271 -20.98 -12.26 -10.24
C ILE A 271 -21.41 -13.59 -9.57
N GLY A 272 -22.24 -13.53 -8.54
CA GLY A 272 -22.75 -14.73 -7.88
C GLY A 272 -23.59 -15.62 -8.79
N ALA A 273 -24.33 -15.03 -9.72
CA ALA A 273 -25.15 -15.73 -10.70
C ALA A 273 -24.34 -16.21 -11.94
N TRP A 274 -23.23 -15.56 -12.26
CA TRP A 274 -22.42 -15.89 -13.43
C TRP A 274 -21.66 -17.22 -13.24
N SER A 275 -21.51 -17.96 -14.32
CA SER A 275 -20.63 -19.13 -14.39
C SER A 275 -19.15 -18.69 -14.40
N GLU A 276 -18.24 -19.64 -14.16
CA GLU A 276 -16.79 -19.36 -14.30
C GLU A 276 -16.42 -18.92 -15.73
N ASP A 277 -17.09 -19.48 -16.75
CA ASP A 277 -16.84 -19.10 -18.14
C ASP A 277 -17.31 -17.67 -18.44
N GLU A 278 -18.46 -17.24 -17.92
CA GLU A 278 -18.94 -15.86 -18.05
C GLU A 278 -18.04 -14.86 -17.33
N ILE A 279 -17.54 -15.19 -16.13
CA ILE A 279 -16.55 -14.37 -15.44
C ILE A 279 -15.25 -14.29 -16.25
N THR A 280 -14.79 -15.42 -16.81
CA THR A 280 -13.60 -15.48 -17.65
C THR A 280 -13.76 -14.60 -18.89
N GLU A 281 -14.92 -14.66 -19.55
CA GLU A 281 -15.23 -13.86 -20.73
C GLU A 281 -15.27 -12.36 -20.38
N TYR A 282 -15.93 -11.99 -19.28
CA TYR A 282 -15.94 -10.61 -18.80
C TYR A 282 -14.51 -10.07 -18.54
N LEU A 283 -13.67 -10.85 -17.88
CA LEU A 283 -12.27 -10.46 -17.62
C LEU A 283 -11.45 -10.33 -18.92
N SER A 284 -11.77 -11.14 -19.94
CA SER A 284 -11.09 -11.13 -21.23
C SER A 284 -11.55 -9.99 -22.15
N THR A 285 -12.87 -9.76 -22.23
CA THR A 285 -13.46 -8.87 -23.23
C THR A 285 -14.03 -7.57 -22.69
N GLY A 286 -14.33 -7.53 -21.39
CA GLY A 286 -15.01 -6.40 -20.73
C GLY A 286 -16.53 -6.42 -20.92
N PHE A 287 -17.15 -7.45 -21.53
CA PHE A 287 -18.59 -7.54 -21.66
C PHE A 287 -19.22 -8.47 -20.63
N THR A 288 -20.32 -8.00 -20.02
CA THR A 288 -21.14 -8.82 -19.14
C THR A 288 -21.94 -9.85 -19.96
N PRO A 289 -22.52 -10.90 -19.31
CA PRO A 289 -23.41 -11.82 -20.00
C PRO A 289 -24.64 -11.16 -20.68
N ASP A 290 -25.05 -9.99 -20.19
CA ASP A 290 -26.14 -9.20 -20.75
C ASP A 290 -25.67 -8.20 -21.83
N PHE A 291 -24.42 -8.31 -22.27
CA PHE A 291 -23.79 -7.44 -23.28
C PHE A 291 -23.64 -5.98 -22.85
N ASP A 292 -23.67 -5.70 -21.54
CA ASP A 292 -23.22 -4.42 -21.02
C ASP A 292 -21.68 -4.38 -20.93
N SER A 293 -21.09 -3.20 -20.89
CA SER A 293 -19.64 -3.03 -20.89
C SER A 293 -19.10 -2.68 -19.50
N VAL A 294 -17.86 -3.10 -19.25
CA VAL A 294 -17.10 -2.65 -18.09
C VAL A 294 -17.02 -1.14 -18.03
N GLY A 295 -17.14 -0.57 -16.82
CA GLY A 295 -17.14 0.88 -16.61
C GLY A 295 -16.24 1.35 -15.48
N GLY A 296 -16.06 2.68 -15.37
CA GLY A 296 -15.23 3.30 -14.34
C GLY A 296 -13.79 2.84 -14.37
N SER A 297 -13.14 2.83 -13.21
CA SER A 297 -11.74 2.43 -13.05
C SER A 297 -11.49 0.96 -13.42
N MET A 298 -12.54 0.11 -13.45
CA MET A 298 -12.41 -1.29 -13.84
C MET A 298 -12.03 -1.45 -15.33
N VAL A 299 -12.27 -0.44 -16.18
CA VAL A 299 -11.84 -0.45 -17.59
C VAL A 299 -10.34 -0.66 -17.71
N GLU A 300 -9.55 0.11 -16.97
CA GLU A 300 -8.09 -0.01 -17.00
C GLU A 300 -7.61 -1.33 -16.39
N VAL A 301 -8.28 -1.82 -15.33
CA VAL A 301 -8.00 -3.15 -14.78
C VAL A 301 -8.25 -4.23 -15.81
N GLN A 302 -9.41 -4.22 -16.47
CA GLN A 302 -9.78 -5.20 -17.48
C GLN A 302 -8.81 -5.19 -18.66
N LYS A 303 -8.44 -4.03 -19.20
CA LYS A 303 -7.43 -3.90 -20.26
C LYS A 303 -6.10 -4.60 -19.89
N ASN A 304 -5.65 -4.39 -18.66
CA ASN A 304 -4.40 -4.99 -18.17
C ASN A 304 -4.52 -6.52 -18.04
N ILE A 305 -5.54 -7.01 -17.33
CA ILE A 305 -5.68 -8.46 -17.07
C ILE A 305 -6.05 -9.25 -18.32
N ALA A 306 -6.63 -8.64 -19.36
CA ALA A 306 -6.86 -9.28 -20.65
C ALA A 306 -5.58 -9.77 -21.35
N HIS A 307 -4.40 -9.27 -20.95
CA HIS A 307 -3.12 -9.77 -21.41
C HIS A 307 -2.71 -11.12 -20.78
N LEU A 308 -3.40 -11.55 -19.72
CA LEU A 308 -3.09 -12.81 -19.06
C LEU A 308 -3.52 -14.02 -19.91
N PRO A 309 -2.84 -15.16 -19.75
CA PRO A 309 -3.30 -16.41 -20.33
C PRO A 309 -4.73 -16.73 -19.90
N LYS A 310 -5.55 -17.31 -20.80
CA LYS A 310 -6.93 -17.71 -20.48
C LYS A 310 -7.01 -18.60 -19.24
N SER A 311 -6.01 -19.45 -19.00
CA SER A 311 -5.92 -20.29 -17.79
C SER A 311 -5.85 -19.49 -16.50
N ASP A 312 -5.20 -18.31 -16.51
CA ASP A 312 -5.11 -17.42 -15.35
C ASP A 312 -6.45 -16.69 -15.11
N LEU A 313 -7.13 -16.25 -16.18
CA LEU A 313 -8.48 -15.69 -16.08
C LEU A 313 -9.48 -16.72 -15.53
N GLN A 314 -9.39 -17.98 -15.98
CA GLN A 314 -10.17 -19.09 -15.45
C GLN A 314 -9.84 -19.39 -13.98
N ALA A 315 -8.58 -19.25 -13.60
CA ALA A 315 -8.16 -19.41 -12.19
C ALA A 315 -8.74 -18.31 -11.31
N ILE A 316 -8.72 -17.05 -11.77
CA ILE A 316 -9.39 -15.93 -11.09
C ILE A 316 -10.88 -16.24 -10.89
N ALA A 317 -11.58 -16.65 -11.96
CA ALA A 317 -13.00 -16.99 -11.90
C ALA A 317 -13.29 -18.13 -10.88
N ALA A 318 -12.48 -19.19 -10.88
CA ALA A 318 -12.60 -20.30 -9.95
C ALA A 318 -12.42 -19.85 -8.48
N TYR A 319 -11.45 -18.98 -8.21
CA TYR A 319 -11.24 -18.40 -6.87
C TYR A 319 -12.44 -17.54 -6.43
N LEU A 320 -12.95 -16.65 -7.31
CA LEU A 320 -14.12 -15.82 -7.01
C LEU A 320 -15.38 -16.65 -6.70
N LYS A 321 -15.51 -17.84 -7.29
CA LYS A 321 -16.60 -18.79 -6.98
C LYS A 321 -16.34 -19.61 -5.71
N ALA A 322 -15.09 -19.72 -5.25
CA ALA A 322 -14.68 -20.50 -4.09
C ALA A 322 -14.64 -19.69 -2.76
N VAL A 323 -14.54 -18.36 -2.83
CA VAL A 323 -14.52 -17.51 -1.62
C VAL A 323 -15.87 -17.56 -0.92
N PRO A 324 -15.92 -17.35 0.43
CA PRO A 324 -17.18 -17.26 1.15
C PRO A 324 -18.09 -16.16 0.59
N ALA A 325 -19.37 -16.49 0.40
CA ALA A 325 -20.41 -15.53 0.02
C ALA A 325 -20.52 -14.40 1.07
N ARG A 326 -20.65 -13.17 0.61
CA ARG A 326 -20.82 -11.99 1.45
C ARG A 326 -22.07 -11.22 1.04
#